data_be4c0bd221d9977e5d5365317d6c4436
#
_entry.id   be4c0bd221d9977e5d5365317d6c4436
#
_cell.length_a   1.000
_cell.length_b   1.000
_cell.length_c   1.000
_cell.angle_alpha   90.00
_cell.angle_beta   90.00
_cell.angle_gamma   90.00
#
_symmetry.space_group_name_H-M   'P 1'
#
loop_
_entity.id
_entity.type
_entity.pdbx_description
1 polymer ?
#
loop_
_entity_poly.entity_id
_entity_poly.type
_entity_poly.pdbx_seq_one_letter_code
_entity_poly.pdbx_strand_id
1 'polypeptide(L)'
;VIVTGMGKSGHIANKISATLASTGTPAQYVHPGEASHGDLGMITASDAVIALSNSGETAELSDIVAYSKLKRIPLVTITGQVDSALANAADVSLVIPDSSEACPLSLAPTTSTTMMLALGDAVAVALLERRGFSPEDFRLLHPGGHLGSLLTLAVDVMRSGDEMPLVALDAPMTETIIEMTAKRFGCVGVVSGDGALAGMITDGDLRRHMENDILAMTAAEV
;
A
#
# COMPACT_ATOMS: atom_id res chain seq x y z
N VAL A 1 8.29 12.73 6.61
CA VAL A 1 7.54 13.08 7.85
C VAL A 1 8.02 12.20 8.98
N ILE A 2 8.27 12.78 10.13
CA ILE A 2 8.60 12.07 11.36
C ILE A 2 7.36 12.03 12.26
N VAL A 3 6.99 10.85 12.75
CA VAL A 3 5.89 10.69 13.69
C VAL A 3 6.45 10.19 15.01
N THR A 4 6.06 10.77 16.13
CA THR A 4 6.61 10.45 17.44
C THR A 4 5.55 10.46 18.54
N GLY A 5 5.82 9.77 19.63
CA GLY A 5 4.94 9.68 20.79
C GLY A 5 5.46 8.63 21.77
N MET A 6 5.07 8.73 23.03
CA MET A 6 5.50 7.81 24.09
C MET A 6 4.40 6.82 24.48
N GLY A 7 4.76 5.60 24.84
CA GLY A 7 3.83 4.59 25.34
C GLY A 7 2.71 4.24 24.35
N LYS A 8 1.46 4.33 24.79
CA LYS A 8 0.29 4.02 23.92
C LYS A 8 0.19 5.00 22.74
N SER A 9 0.47 6.29 22.96
CA SER A 9 0.55 7.27 21.87
C SER A 9 1.68 6.96 20.88
N GLY A 10 2.78 6.36 21.33
CA GLY A 10 3.87 5.90 20.47
C GLY A 10 3.45 4.74 19.54
N HIS A 11 2.65 3.79 20.02
CA HIS A 11 2.10 2.73 19.16
C HIS A 11 1.16 3.29 18.10
N ILE A 12 0.34 4.30 18.46
CA ILE A 12 -0.50 5.02 17.50
C ILE A 12 0.35 5.81 16.49
N ALA A 13 1.39 6.51 16.95
CA ALA A 13 2.33 7.23 16.10
C ALA A 13 3.00 6.31 15.07
N ASN A 14 3.43 5.12 15.49
CA ASN A 14 4.01 4.12 14.59
C ASN A 14 3.00 3.65 13.53
N LYS A 15 1.74 3.41 13.92
CA LYS A 15 0.66 3.06 12.96
C LYS A 15 0.41 4.21 11.97
N ILE A 16 0.35 5.44 12.43
CA ILE A 16 0.14 6.61 11.57
C ILE A 16 1.31 6.76 10.57
N SER A 17 2.56 6.56 11.01
CA SER A 17 3.71 6.60 10.11
C SER A 17 3.62 5.55 9.01
N ALA A 18 3.19 4.32 9.36
CA ALA A 18 2.98 3.26 8.40
C ALA A 18 1.86 3.58 7.40
N THR A 19 0.75 4.17 7.87
CA THR A 19 -0.36 4.61 6.99
C THR A 19 0.10 5.69 6.03
N LEU A 20 0.80 6.73 6.52
CA LEU A 20 1.36 7.80 5.69
C LEU A 20 2.27 7.23 4.61
N ALA A 21 3.21 6.35 4.96
CA ALA A 21 4.12 5.72 4.02
C ALA A 21 3.38 4.92 2.95
N SER A 22 2.38 4.13 3.35
CA SER A 22 1.59 3.29 2.43
C SER A 22 0.63 4.08 1.54
N THR A 23 0.39 5.35 1.86
CA THR A 23 -0.47 6.28 1.09
C THR A 23 0.33 7.38 0.38
N GLY A 24 1.62 7.14 0.11
CA GLY A 24 2.45 8.00 -0.72
C GLY A 24 3.09 9.18 -0.01
N THR A 25 3.01 9.26 1.33
CA THR A 25 3.74 10.25 2.12
C THR A 25 4.89 9.55 2.86
N PRO A 26 6.16 9.71 2.45
CA PRO A 26 7.29 9.11 3.16
C PRO A 26 7.28 9.49 4.63
N ALA A 27 7.19 8.52 5.52
CA ALA A 27 7.11 8.74 6.95
C ALA A 27 7.82 7.63 7.73
N GLN A 28 8.32 7.97 8.90
CA GLN A 28 8.94 7.03 9.83
C GLN A 28 8.64 7.42 11.27
N TYR A 29 8.58 6.41 12.14
CA TYR A 29 8.45 6.61 13.57
C TYR A 29 9.82 6.79 14.22
N VAL A 30 9.94 7.82 15.08
CA VAL A 30 11.11 8.03 15.94
C VAL A 30 10.67 7.96 17.39
N HIS A 31 11.25 7.03 18.15
CA HIS A 31 10.96 6.89 19.56
C HIS A 31 11.58 8.05 20.36
N PRO A 32 10.82 8.76 21.22
CA PRO A 32 11.35 9.94 21.92
C PRO A 32 12.57 9.64 22.78
N GLY A 33 12.59 8.50 23.47
CA GLY A 33 13.74 8.09 24.27
C GLY A 33 15.02 7.85 23.44
N GLU A 34 14.89 7.24 22.27
CA GLU A 34 16.04 7.02 21.38
C GLU A 34 16.47 8.31 20.69
N ALA A 35 15.55 9.24 20.47
CA ALA A 35 15.86 10.56 19.95
C ALA A 35 16.92 11.28 20.80
N SER A 36 16.76 11.23 22.14
CA SER A 36 17.72 11.83 23.09
C SER A 36 19.10 11.12 23.08
N HIS A 37 19.20 9.97 22.43
CA HIS A 37 20.44 9.18 22.33
C HIS A 37 21.03 9.10 20.93
N GLY A 38 20.56 9.97 20.01
CA GLY A 38 21.16 10.11 18.66
C GLY A 38 20.18 10.06 17.50
N ASP A 39 18.96 9.49 17.67
CA ASP A 39 18.00 9.36 16.58
C ASP A 39 17.38 10.69 16.14
N LEU A 40 17.66 11.81 16.83
CA LEU A 40 17.44 13.14 16.25
C LEU A 40 18.15 13.33 14.91
N GLY A 41 19.23 12.59 14.65
CA GLY A 41 19.91 12.58 13.36
C GLY A 41 19.08 12.03 12.20
N MET A 42 17.99 11.31 12.47
CA MET A 42 17.04 10.84 11.45
C MET A 42 16.13 11.96 10.93
N ILE A 43 16.04 13.08 11.63
CA ILE A 43 15.16 14.21 11.33
C ILE A 43 15.92 15.24 10.50
N THR A 44 15.44 15.49 9.29
CA THR A 44 16.08 16.42 8.34
C THR A 44 15.31 17.74 8.21
N ALA A 45 15.96 18.76 7.65
CA ALA A 45 15.33 20.07 7.43
C ALA A 45 14.15 20.04 6.43
N SER A 46 14.03 18.97 5.64
CA SER A 46 12.93 18.76 4.69
C SER A 46 11.74 18.00 5.30
N ASP A 47 11.86 17.59 6.57
CA ASP A 47 10.78 16.89 7.26
C ASP A 47 9.76 17.86 7.89
N ALA A 48 8.64 17.27 8.29
CA ALA A 48 7.74 17.82 9.30
C ALA A 48 7.60 16.78 10.42
N VAL A 49 7.45 17.23 11.64
CA VAL A 49 7.26 16.35 12.81
C VAL A 49 5.78 16.34 13.21
N ILE A 50 5.22 15.16 13.45
CA ILE A 50 3.91 14.95 14.06
C ILE A 50 4.12 14.31 15.43
N ALA A 51 3.85 15.04 16.51
CA ALA A 51 4.03 14.56 17.88
C ALA A 51 2.69 14.29 18.57
N LEU A 52 2.54 13.10 19.18
CA LEU A 52 1.34 12.64 19.83
C LEU A 52 1.53 12.58 21.35
N SER A 53 0.67 13.27 22.11
CA SER A 53 0.59 13.17 23.56
C SER A 53 -0.81 13.58 24.04
N ASN A 54 -1.53 12.71 24.75
CA ASN A 54 -2.85 13.05 25.25
C ASN A 54 -2.81 14.19 26.29
N SER A 55 -1.90 14.12 27.24
CA SER A 55 -1.70 15.21 28.21
C SER A 55 -1.02 16.44 27.63
N GLY A 56 -0.25 16.27 26.55
CA GLY A 56 0.62 17.30 26.02
C GLY A 56 1.80 17.69 26.91
N GLU A 57 2.02 16.95 28.02
CA GLU A 57 3.06 17.22 29.03
C GLU A 57 4.09 16.06 29.13
N THR A 58 4.19 15.24 28.07
CA THR A 58 5.13 14.12 28.04
C THR A 58 6.57 14.63 27.95
N ALA A 59 7.32 14.48 29.03
CA ALA A 59 8.68 15.05 29.16
C ALA A 59 9.65 14.50 28.09
N GLU A 60 9.52 13.23 27.71
CA GLU A 60 10.37 12.57 26.71
C GLU A 60 10.28 13.21 25.31
N LEU A 61 9.22 13.95 25.02
CA LEU A 61 9.10 14.66 23.73
C LEU A 61 9.90 15.99 23.69
N SER A 62 10.42 16.46 24.82
CA SER A 62 11.07 17.76 24.94
C SER A 62 12.24 17.96 23.98
N ASP A 63 13.06 16.93 23.79
CA ASP A 63 14.25 17.02 22.94
C ASP A 63 13.89 17.11 21.45
N ILE A 64 12.88 16.34 21.02
CA ILE A 64 12.37 16.42 19.64
C ILE A 64 11.74 17.79 19.38
N VAL A 65 10.95 18.31 20.32
CA VAL A 65 10.35 19.65 20.23
C VAL A 65 11.42 20.74 20.16
N ALA A 66 12.42 20.69 21.06
CA ALA A 66 13.52 21.65 21.07
C ALA A 66 14.34 21.58 19.76
N TYR A 67 14.64 20.37 19.27
CA TYR A 67 15.35 20.16 18.02
C TYR A 67 14.56 20.71 16.82
N SER A 68 13.25 20.43 16.76
CA SER A 68 12.37 20.93 15.69
C SER A 68 12.39 22.45 15.65
N LYS A 69 12.28 23.13 16.80
CA LYS A 69 12.37 24.58 16.89
C LYS A 69 13.74 25.11 16.48
N LEU A 70 14.82 24.52 16.98
CA LEU A 70 16.20 24.92 16.64
C LEU A 70 16.46 24.83 15.13
N LYS A 71 16.00 23.76 14.49
CA LYS A 71 16.18 23.51 13.06
C LYS A 71 15.08 24.11 12.18
N ARG A 72 14.07 24.77 12.77
CA ARG A 72 12.90 25.33 12.07
C ARG A 72 12.14 24.29 11.26
N ILE A 73 12.04 23.08 11.81
CA ILE A 73 11.27 21.97 11.23
C ILE A 73 9.82 22.13 11.67
N PRO A 74 8.84 22.16 10.76
CA PRO A 74 7.43 22.29 11.09
C PRO A 74 6.98 21.22 12.09
N LEU A 75 6.32 21.64 13.17
CA LEU A 75 5.82 20.78 14.23
C LEU A 75 4.28 20.81 14.25
N VAL A 76 3.68 19.67 13.99
CA VAL A 76 2.25 19.40 14.16
C VAL A 76 2.07 18.55 15.40
N THR A 77 1.06 18.81 16.20
CA THR A 77 0.77 18.00 17.40
C THR A 77 -0.65 17.46 17.39
N ILE A 78 -0.81 16.27 17.96
CA ILE A 78 -2.12 15.68 18.26
C ILE A 78 -2.18 15.49 19.77
N THR A 79 -3.06 16.25 20.43
CA THR A 79 -3.15 16.29 21.90
C THR A 79 -4.61 16.41 22.35
N GLY A 80 -4.88 16.02 23.61
CA GLY A 80 -6.18 16.25 24.27
C GLY A 80 -6.26 17.59 25.02
N GLN A 81 -5.14 18.35 25.12
CA GLN A 81 -5.08 19.56 25.95
C GLN A 81 -4.59 20.76 25.13
N VAL A 82 -5.48 21.75 24.96
CA VAL A 82 -5.22 22.94 24.15
C VAL A 82 -4.12 23.82 24.72
N ASP A 83 -4.02 23.92 26.04
CA ASP A 83 -3.07 24.78 26.75
C ASP A 83 -1.81 24.07 27.23
N SER A 84 -1.55 22.86 26.69
CA SER A 84 -0.38 22.08 27.08
C SER A 84 0.93 22.60 26.49
N ALA A 85 2.05 22.20 27.09
CA ALA A 85 3.38 22.56 26.62
C ALA A 85 3.61 22.14 25.15
N LEU A 86 3.12 20.96 24.79
CA LEU A 86 3.24 20.43 23.42
C LEU A 86 2.38 21.25 22.43
N ALA A 87 1.13 21.57 22.78
CA ALA A 87 0.24 22.38 21.95
C ALA A 87 0.81 23.79 21.71
N ASN A 88 1.30 24.42 22.79
CA ASN A 88 1.90 25.77 22.71
C ASN A 88 3.22 25.82 21.94
N ALA A 89 3.90 24.66 21.82
CA ALA A 89 5.13 24.55 21.05
C ALA A 89 4.89 24.34 19.55
N ALA A 90 3.71 23.91 19.14
CA ALA A 90 3.41 23.50 17.78
C ALA A 90 3.17 24.69 16.84
N ASP A 91 3.49 24.50 15.55
CA ASP A 91 3.03 25.40 14.48
C ASP A 91 1.54 25.16 14.18
N VAL A 92 1.10 23.90 14.32
CA VAL A 92 -0.30 23.49 14.19
C VAL A 92 -0.64 22.47 15.29
N SER A 93 -1.63 22.77 16.12
CA SER A 93 -2.12 21.84 17.14
C SER A 93 -3.50 21.30 16.74
N LEU A 94 -3.57 19.97 16.60
CA LEU A 94 -4.80 19.23 16.37
C LEU A 94 -5.28 18.68 17.72
N VAL A 95 -6.33 19.31 18.26
CA VAL A 95 -6.85 18.96 19.59
C VAL A 95 -8.00 17.96 19.43
N ILE A 96 -7.86 16.78 20.03
CA ILE A 96 -8.95 15.80 20.10
C ILE A 96 -9.97 16.24 21.17
N PRO A 97 -11.27 15.92 20.98
CA PRO A 97 -12.29 16.25 21.96
C PRO A 97 -12.00 15.64 23.34
N ASP A 98 -12.33 16.39 24.40
CA ASP A 98 -12.29 15.85 25.75
C ASP A 98 -13.34 14.73 25.92
N SER A 99 -12.90 13.56 26.35
CA SER A 99 -13.74 12.39 26.48
C SER A 99 -13.16 11.44 27.53
N SER A 100 -14.03 10.82 28.32
CA SER A 100 -13.62 9.79 29.27
C SER A 100 -13.08 8.56 28.56
N GLU A 101 -12.07 7.94 29.16
CA GLU A 101 -11.59 6.64 28.68
C GLU A 101 -12.65 5.55 28.88
N ALA A 102 -12.75 4.61 27.95
CA ALA A 102 -13.71 3.49 28.01
C ALA A 102 -13.39 2.48 29.12
N CYS A 103 -12.22 2.58 29.73
CA CYS A 103 -11.82 1.79 30.88
C CYS A 103 -12.68 2.14 32.09
N PRO A 104 -13.24 1.14 32.85
CA PRO A 104 -14.04 1.41 34.05
C PRO A 104 -13.35 2.25 35.12
N LEU A 105 -12.00 2.24 35.12
CA LEU A 105 -11.17 3.04 36.02
C LEU A 105 -10.80 4.40 35.40
N SER A 106 -11.17 4.67 34.16
CA SER A 106 -10.78 5.85 33.38
C SER A 106 -9.25 6.10 33.33
N LEU A 107 -8.44 5.04 33.46
CA LEU A 107 -6.98 5.12 33.52
C LEU A 107 -6.29 4.60 32.25
N ALA A 108 -6.82 3.52 31.66
CA ALA A 108 -6.20 2.92 30.49
C ALA A 108 -6.54 3.73 29.22
N PRO A 109 -5.53 4.21 28.47
CA PRO A 109 -5.76 4.92 27.22
C PRO A 109 -6.48 4.03 26.19
N THR A 110 -7.69 4.39 25.85
CA THR A 110 -8.60 3.69 24.94
C THR A 110 -9.29 4.67 24.00
N THR A 111 -10.21 5.49 24.49
CA THR A 111 -10.92 6.51 23.72
C THR A 111 -9.94 7.52 23.13
N SER A 112 -9.03 8.05 23.93
CA SER A 112 -8.02 9.01 23.47
C SER A 112 -7.16 8.45 22.36
N THR A 113 -6.66 7.22 22.50
CA THR A 113 -5.82 6.59 21.46
C THR A 113 -6.61 6.27 20.19
N THR A 114 -7.88 5.91 20.29
CA THR A 114 -8.76 5.69 19.14
C THR A 114 -9.00 6.99 18.38
N MET A 115 -9.24 8.10 19.09
CA MET A 115 -9.40 9.40 18.45
C MET A 115 -8.12 9.89 17.79
N MET A 116 -6.95 9.72 18.42
CA MET A 116 -5.65 10.02 17.82
C MET A 116 -5.41 9.23 16.55
N LEU A 117 -5.76 7.94 16.57
CA LEU A 117 -5.65 7.08 15.40
C LEU A 117 -6.55 7.56 14.26
N ALA A 118 -7.82 7.83 14.55
CA ALA A 118 -8.78 8.30 13.55
C ALA A 118 -8.35 9.65 12.94
N LEU A 119 -7.87 10.57 13.78
CA LEU A 119 -7.38 11.88 13.31
C LEU A 119 -6.11 11.74 12.47
N GLY A 120 -5.17 10.88 12.88
CA GLY A 120 -3.97 10.59 12.12
C GLY A 120 -4.26 9.95 10.75
N ASP A 121 -5.23 9.04 10.68
CA ASP A 121 -5.69 8.46 9.41
C ASP A 121 -6.39 9.52 8.54
N ALA A 122 -7.17 10.41 9.13
CA ALA A 122 -7.77 11.53 8.40
C ALA A 122 -6.70 12.45 7.78
N VAL A 123 -5.61 12.72 8.50
CA VAL A 123 -4.46 13.47 7.96
C VAL A 123 -3.81 12.72 6.80
N ALA A 124 -3.60 11.41 6.94
CA ALA A 124 -3.02 10.59 5.88
C ALA A 124 -3.89 10.58 4.60
N VAL A 125 -5.21 10.45 4.75
CA VAL A 125 -6.17 10.48 3.63
C VAL A 125 -6.20 11.86 2.97
N ALA A 126 -6.20 12.95 3.75
CA ALA A 126 -6.16 14.32 3.22
C ALA A 126 -4.86 14.58 2.42
N LEU A 127 -3.73 14.04 2.87
CA LEU A 127 -2.47 14.13 2.15
C LEU A 127 -2.45 13.28 0.88
N LEU A 128 -3.02 12.07 0.93
CA LEU A 128 -3.22 11.20 -0.24
C LEU A 128 -4.00 11.93 -1.33
N GLU A 129 -5.14 12.52 -0.97
CA GLU A 129 -5.99 13.27 -1.90
C GLU A 129 -5.26 14.49 -2.48
N ARG A 130 -4.61 15.27 -1.60
CA ARG A 130 -3.87 16.47 -2.01
C ARG A 130 -2.69 16.16 -2.93
N ARG A 131 -2.08 14.98 -2.82
CA ARG A 131 -0.97 14.52 -3.67
C ARG A 131 -1.45 13.92 -4.99
N GLY A 132 -2.73 13.66 -5.15
CA GLY A 132 -3.27 12.95 -6.31
C GLY A 132 -2.78 11.50 -6.39
N PHE A 133 -2.58 10.86 -5.23
CA PHE A 133 -2.09 9.49 -5.14
C PHE A 133 -3.08 8.52 -5.82
N SER A 134 -2.60 7.80 -6.81
CA SER A 134 -3.42 6.98 -7.70
C SER A 134 -3.50 5.51 -7.24
N PRO A 135 -4.46 4.72 -7.77
CA PRO A 135 -4.48 3.27 -7.58
C PRO A 135 -3.20 2.59 -8.08
N GLU A 136 -2.58 3.11 -9.14
CA GLU A 136 -1.32 2.63 -9.68
C GLU A 136 -0.16 2.84 -8.69
N ASP A 137 -0.10 4.01 -8.04
CA ASP A 137 0.87 4.28 -6.98
C ASP A 137 0.67 3.33 -5.81
N PHE A 138 -0.61 3.09 -5.43
CA PHE A 138 -0.93 2.14 -4.35
C PHE A 138 -0.44 0.73 -4.68
N ARG A 139 -0.63 0.26 -5.91
CA ARG A 139 -0.16 -1.04 -6.39
C ARG A 139 1.36 -1.17 -6.29
N LEU A 140 2.10 -0.13 -6.69
CA LEU A 140 3.56 -0.10 -6.62
C LEU A 140 4.09 -0.24 -5.19
N LEU A 141 3.38 0.33 -4.20
CA LEU A 141 3.76 0.26 -2.79
C LEU A 141 3.29 -1.04 -2.10
N HIS A 142 2.38 -1.82 -2.70
CA HIS A 142 1.80 -3.04 -2.12
C HIS A 142 1.93 -4.28 -3.04
N PRO A 143 3.13 -4.62 -3.54
CA PRO A 143 3.30 -5.67 -4.56
C PRO A 143 2.89 -7.07 -4.10
N GLY A 144 2.95 -7.37 -2.80
CA GLY A 144 2.67 -8.69 -2.23
C GLY A 144 1.33 -8.81 -1.51
N GLY A 145 0.53 -7.75 -1.44
CA GLY A 145 -0.73 -7.75 -0.68
C GLY A 145 -1.96 -8.09 -1.53
N HIS A 146 -3.00 -8.65 -0.89
CA HIS A 146 -4.29 -8.90 -1.55
C HIS A 146 -4.86 -7.65 -2.21
N LEU A 147 -4.70 -6.47 -1.60
CA LEU A 147 -5.14 -5.19 -2.18
C LEU A 147 -4.35 -4.83 -3.44
N GLY A 148 -3.05 -5.11 -3.49
CA GLY A 148 -2.23 -4.93 -4.69
C GLY A 148 -2.65 -5.86 -5.83
N SER A 149 -2.98 -7.12 -5.51
CA SER A 149 -3.43 -8.10 -6.51
C SER A 149 -4.78 -7.73 -7.17
N LEU A 150 -5.67 -7.03 -6.45
CA LEU A 150 -6.92 -6.52 -7.01
C LEU A 150 -6.71 -5.44 -8.08
N LEU A 151 -5.55 -4.81 -8.11
CA LEU A 151 -5.17 -3.76 -9.05
C LEU A 151 -4.25 -4.29 -10.18
N THR A 152 -4.03 -5.61 -10.25
CA THR A 152 -3.23 -6.24 -11.31
C THR A 152 -3.96 -6.11 -12.64
N LEU A 153 -3.30 -5.54 -13.62
CA LEU A 153 -3.83 -5.41 -14.97
C LEU A 153 -3.50 -6.69 -15.79
N ALA A 154 -4.32 -6.97 -16.81
CA ALA A 154 -4.04 -8.06 -17.73
C ALA A 154 -2.64 -7.97 -18.34
N VAL A 155 -2.18 -6.76 -18.66
CA VAL A 155 -0.84 -6.50 -19.21
C VAL A 155 0.30 -6.92 -18.28
N ASP A 156 0.07 -6.94 -16.97
CA ASP A 156 1.09 -7.31 -15.98
C ASP A 156 1.32 -8.82 -15.89
N VAL A 157 0.33 -9.61 -16.34
CA VAL A 157 0.33 -11.09 -16.23
C VAL A 157 0.23 -11.79 -17.58
N MET A 158 -0.15 -11.06 -18.63
CA MET A 158 -0.25 -11.64 -19.98
C MET A 158 1.13 -12.04 -20.50
N ARG A 159 1.14 -13.07 -21.31
CA ARG A 159 2.30 -13.40 -22.13
C ARG A 159 2.22 -12.69 -23.48
N SER A 160 3.37 -12.45 -24.09
CA SER A 160 3.46 -11.71 -25.35
C SER A 160 4.54 -12.29 -26.24
N GLY A 161 4.53 -11.93 -27.53
CA GLY A 161 5.50 -12.42 -28.50
C GLY A 161 5.53 -13.93 -28.59
N ASP A 162 6.74 -14.48 -28.57
CA ASP A 162 6.96 -15.94 -28.70
C ASP A 162 6.46 -16.79 -27.52
N GLU A 163 6.03 -16.16 -26.44
CA GLU A 163 5.44 -16.89 -25.31
C GLU A 163 3.94 -17.18 -25.49
N MET A 164 3.29 -16.53 -26.45
CA MET A 164 1.88 -16.79 -26.74
C MET A 164 1.73 -18.12 -27.48
N PRO A 165 0.78 -18.97 -27.08
CA PRO A 165 0.43 -20.19 -27.79
C PRO A 165 -0.37 -19.85 -29.05
N LEU A 166 0.26 -19.72 -30.19
CA LEU A 166 -0.39 -19.37 -31.45
C LEU A 166 -0.02 -20.35 -32.54
N VAL A 167 -0.98 -20.72 -33.36
CA VAL A 167 -0.79 -21.57 -34.56
C VAL A 167 -1.57 -20.99 -35.75
N ALA A 168 -1.15 -21.35 -36.98
CA ALA A 168 -1.89 -20.99 -38.18
C ALA A 168 -3.14 -21.86 -38.37
N LEU A 169 -4.10 -21.38 -39.16
CA LEU A 169 -5.34 -22.11 -39.50
C LEU A 169 -5.07 -23.50 -40.08
N ASP A 170 -4.04 -23.63 -40.91
CA ASP A 170 -3.64 -24.86 -41.60
C ASP A 170 -2.65 -25.74 -40.82
N ALA A 171 -2.30 -25.33 -39.59
CA ALA A 171 -1.39 -26.07 -38.75
C ALA A 171 -1.98 -27.47 -38.43
N PRO A 172 -1.19 -28.56 -38.57
CA PRO A 172 -1.63 -29.87 -38.15
C PRO A 172 -1.91 -29.93 -36.65
N MET A 173 -2.93 -30.71 -36.26
CA MET A 173 -3.26 -30.86 -34.83
C MET A 173 -2.13 -31.47 -34.01
N THR A 174 -1.24 -32.25 -34.62
CA THR A 174 -0.02 -32.73 -33.97
C THR A 174 0.90 -31.62 -33.51
N GLU A 175 1.11 -30.59 -34.34
CA GLU A 175 1.89 -29.40 -33.98
C GLU A 175 1.14 -28.52 -32.98
N THR A 176 -0.16 -28.34 -33.18
CA THR A 176 -1.05 -27.58 -32.32
C THR A 176 -1.04 -28.10 -30.89
N ILE A 177 -1.12 -29.40 -30.68
CA ILE A 177 -1.06 -30.05 -29.35
C ILE A 177 0.33 -29.88 -28.70
N ILE A 178 1.40 -29.92 -29.48
CA ILE A 178 2.75 -29.68 -28.98
C ILE A 178 2.89 -28.23 -28.49
N GLU A 179 2.39 -27.28 -29.27
CA GLU A 179 2.43 -25.85 -28.88
C GLU A 179 1.63 -25.60 -27.60
N MET A 180 0.39 -26.12 -27.49
CA MET A 180 -0.41 -26.08 -26.29
C MET A 180 0.34 -26.61 -25.07
N THR A 181 1.00 -27.76 -25.22
CA THR A 181 1.74 -28.43 -24.15
C THR A 181 2.99 -27.63 -23.75
N ALA A 182 3.74 -27.13 -24.73
CA ALA A 182 4.97 -26.35 -24.50
C ALA A 182 4.69 -25.04 -23.74
N LYS A 183 3.63 -24.33 -24.11
CA LYS A 183 3.26 -23.04 -23.48
C LYS A 183 2.45 -23.19 -22.19
N ARG A 184 1.86 -24.36 -21.92
CA ARG A 184 1.17 -24.70 -20.65
C ARG A 184 -0.05 -23.83 -20.31
N PHE A 185 -0.81 -23.36 -21.32
CA PHE A 185 -2.03 -22.60 -21.11
C PHE A 185 -3.31 -23.44 -21.16
N GLY A 186 -3.21 -24.71 -21.59
CA GLY A 186 -4.39 -25.53 -21.83
C GLY A 186 -5.26 -25.02 -23.00
N CYS A 187 -4.73 -24.09 -23.79
CA CYS A 187 -5.35 -23.56 -25.00
C CYS A 187 -4.29 -23.05 -25.98
N VAL A 188 -4.71 -22.85 -27.24
CA VAL A 188 -3.90 -22.23 -28.29
C VAL A 188 -4.80 -21.31 -29.12
N GLY A 189 -4.30 -20.14 -29.47
CA GLY A 189 -4.96 -19.23 -30.42
C GLY A 189 -4.66 -19.65 -31.85
N VAL A 190 -5.69 -19.71 -32.68
CA VAL A 190 -5.57 -19.98 -34.12
C VAL A 190 -5.63 -18.64 -34.85
N VAL A 191 -4.59 -18.34 -35.64
CA VAL A 191 -4.45 -17.05 -36.33
C VAL A 191 -4.54 -17.23 -37.84
N SER A 192 -5.18 -16.29 -38.50
CA SER A 192 -5.23 -16.17 -39.96
C SER A 192 -3.91 -15.63 -40.53
N GLY A 193 -3.76 -15.72 -41.84
CA GLY A 193 -2.52 -15.27 -42.53
C GLY A 193 -2.19 -13.79 -42.39
N ASP A 194 -3.15 -12.95 -42.01
CA ASP A 194 -2.97 -11.53 -41.67
C ASP A 194 -2.70 -11.29 -40.16
N GLY A 195 -2.58 -12.36 -39.38
CA GLY A 195 -2.30 -12.29 -37.94
C GLY A 195 -3.53 -12.03 -37.06
N ALA A 196 -4.74 -12.01 -37.60
CA ALA A 196 -5.94 -11.87 -36.80
C ALA A 196 -6.32 -13.19 -36.10
N LEU A 197 -6.81 -13.10 -34.84
CA LEU A 197 -7.29 -14.27 -34.10
C LEU A 197 -8.58 -14.79 -34.77
N ALA A 198 -8.51 -15.98 -35.35
CA ALA A 198 -9.64 -16.67 -36.01
C ALA A 198 -10.45 -17.52 -35.04
N GLY A 199 -9.79 -18.12 -34.04
CA GLY A 199 -10.41 -18.99 -33.06
C GLY A 199 -9.46 -19.39 -31.95
N MET A 200 -9.93 -20.26 -31.06
CA MET A 200 -9.14 -20.81 -29.97
C MET A 200 -9.49 -22.27 -29.75
N ILE A 201 -8.48 -23.11 -29.64
CA ILE A 201 -8.62 -24.53 -29.31
C ILE A 201 -8.22 -24.73 -27.86
N THR A 202 -9.03 -25.45 -27.10
CA THR A 202 -8.81 -25.74 -25.68
C THR A 202 -8.68 -27.24 -25.43
N ASP A 203 -8.16 -27.62 -24.24
CA ASP A 203 -8.18 -29.04 -23.80
C ASP A 203 -9.60 -29.65 -23.83
N GLY A 204 -10.64 -28.81 -23.68
CA GLY A 204 -12.04 -29.20 -23.80
C GLY A 204 -12.41 -29.63 -25.25
N ASP A 205 -11.88 -28.90 -26.24
CA ASP A 205 -12.09 -29.18 -27.64
C ASP A 205 -11.40 -30.47 -28.05
N LEU A 206 -10.16 -30.67 -27.60
CA LEU A 206 -9.45 -31.95 -27.83
C LEU A 206 -10.26 -33.14 -27.32
N ARG A 207 -10.82 -33.03 -26.11
CA ARG A 207 -11.65 -34.11 -25.54
C ARG A 207 -12.94 -34.35 -26.31
N ARG A 208 -13.58 -33.27 -26.82
CA ARG A 208 -14.82 -33.41 -27.63
C ARG A 208 -14.57 -34.12 -28.97
N HIS A 209 -13.38 -33.98 -29.54
CA HIS A 209 -13.01 -34.56 -30.83
C HIS A 209 -12.24 -35.90 -30.70
N MET A 210 -12.14 -36.44 -29.48
CA MET A 210 -11.39 -37.72 -29.26
C MET A 210 -11.95 -38.92 -30.02
N GLU A 211 -13.23 -38.92 -30.42
CA GLU A 211 -13.85 -39.97 -31.22
C GLU A 211 -13.49 -39.86 -32.72
N ASN A 212 -12.96 -38.71 -33.15
CA ASN A 212 -12.50 -38.44 -34.50
C ASN A 212 -10.98 -38.68 -34.56
N ASP A 213 -10.45 -38.86 -35.76
CA ASP A 213 -8.99 -38.90 -35.96
C ASP A 213 -8.41 -37.49 -35.90
N ILE A 214 -8.41 -36.89 -34.69
CA ILE A 214 -7.99 -35.52 -34.45
C ILE A 214 -6.56 -35.22 -34.92
N LEU A 215 -5.68 -36.22 -34.93
CA LEU A 215 -4.29 -36.08 -35.38
C LEU A 215 -4.15 -35.91 -36.89
N ALA A 216 -5.18 -36.29 -37.66
CA ALA A 216 -5.23 -36.08 -39.10
C ALA A 216 -5.88 -34.75 -39.49
N MET A 217 -6.43 -33.97 -38.50
CA MET A 217 -7.10 -32.69 -38.71
C MET A 217 -6.11 -31.54 -38.68
N THR A 218 -6.58 -30.39 -39.19
CA THR A 218 -5.92 -29.06 -39.02
C THR A 218 -6.58 -28.26 -37.89
N ALA A 219 -5.92 -27.21 -37.44
CA ALA A 219 -6.44 -26.31 -36.41
C ALA A 219 -7.78 -25.65 -36.83
N ALA A 220 -8.01 -25.43 -38.12
CA ALA A 220 -9.26 -24.86 -38.64
C ALA A 220 -10.45 -25.83 -38.61
N GLU A 221 -10.19 -27.13 -38.48
CA GLU A 221 -11.25 -28.19 -38.52
C GLU A 221 -11.72 -28.59 -37.11
N VAL A 222 -11.03 -28.14 -36.07
CA VAL A 222 -11.36 -28.35 -34.65
C VAL A 222 -12.05 -27.15 -34.05
#